data_87572511cb3206badc9218cedcfeab04
#
_entry.id   87572511cb3206badc9218cedcfeab04
#
_cell.length_a   1.000
_cell.length_b   1.000
_cell.length_c   1.000
_cell.angle_alpha   90.00
_cell.angle_beta   90.00
_cell.angle_gamma   90.00
#
_symmetry.space_group_name_H-M   'P 1'
#
loop_
_entity.id
_entity.type
_entity.pdbx_description
1 polymer ?
#
loop_
_entity_poly.entity_id
_entity_poly.type
_entity_poly.pdbx_seq_one_letter_code
_entity_poly.pdbx_strand_id
1 'polypeptide(L)'
;MNGMNDLSLDRIVEILAAKGREGEYWDYKQEWHENMADLLKDIICFANTPHDANCYLLFGIDDDGHIVGMQKSRRKQADILEAMDNLWFIGDVKPEISVETVVINETEVDVLTVYDTQKTPIYLKRNYGEMLAGCIYMRNGDKNTPNRGMASIDDVEKLWKKRFGLLQTPLEYIVGRLQYQTEWKQQDHTYYNMYR
;
A
#
# COMPACT_ATOMS: atom_id res chain seq x y z
N MET A 1 -10.92 -2.07 9.87
CA MET A 1 -10.77 -2.43 8.45
C MET A 1 -10.27 -3.85 8.21
N ASN A 2 -10.34 -4.75 9.18
CA ASN A 2 -9.91 -6.15 9.02
C ASN A 2 -10.77 -6.99 8.05
N GLY A 3 -11.77 -6.41 7.39
CA GLY A 3 -12.67 -7.14 6.50
C GLY A 3 -12.36 -7.04 5.00
N MET A 4 -11.44 -6.18 4.55
CA MET A 4 -11.14 -6.05 3.12
C MET A 4 -10.18 -7.14 2.61
N ASN A 5 -9.29 -7.65 3.45
CA ASN A 5 -8.34 -8.71 3.06
C ASN A 5 -9.03 -10.08 2.80
N ASP A 6 -10.28 -10.25 3.24
CA ASP A 6 -11.06 -11.48 3.04
C ASP A 6 -12.04 -11.37 1.85
N LEU A 7 -12.10 -10.23 1.18
CA LEU A 7 -12.95 -10.01 0.00
C LEU A 7 -12.22 -10.40 -1.28
N SER A 8 -12.98 -10.87 -2.27
CA SER A 8 -12.45 -11.04 -3.63
C SER A 8 -12.09 -9.68 -4.25
N LEU A 9 -11.13 -9.67 -5.16
CA LEU A 9 -10.58 -8.43 -5.70
C LEU A 9 -11.61 -7.62 -6.51
N ASP A 10 -12.49 -8.30 -7.25
CA ASP A 10 -13.62 -7.68 -7.94
C ASP A 10 -14.54 -6.92 -6.97
N ARG A 11 -14.85 -7.54 -5.82
CA ARG A 11 -15.64 -6.90 -4.79
C ARG A 11 -14.95 -5.69 -4.15
N ILE A 12 -13.66 -5.75 -3.96
CA ILE A 12 -12.86 -4.60 -3.50
C ILE A 12 -12.96 -3.44 -4.49
N VAL A 13 -12.78 -3.72 -5.80
CA VAL A 13 -12.90 -2.71 -6.85
C VAL A 13 -14.29 -2.08 -6.87
N GLU A 14 -15.37 -2.86 -6.81
CA GLU A 14 -16.74 -2.33 -6.74
C GLU A 14 -16.95 -1.38 -5.54
N ILE A 15 -16.49 -1.81 -4.36
CA ILE A 15 -16.62 -1.00 -3.13
C ILE A 15 -15.82 0.30 -3.24
N LEU A 16 -14.60 0.24 -3.78
CA LEU A 16 -13.76 1.41 -3.90
C LEU A 16 -14.30 2.37 -4.97
N ALA A 17 -14.64 1.87 -6.16
CA ALA A 17 -15.25 2.66 -7.24
C ALA A 17 -16.52 3.39 -6.77
N ALA A 18 -17.40 2.71 -6.00
CA ALA A 18 -18.60 3.31 -5.45
C ALA A 18 -18.35 4.47 -4.46
N LYS A 19 -17.09 4.71 -4.04
CA LYS A 19 -16.75 5.89 -3.22
C LYS A 19 -16.80 7.20 -4.02
N GLY A 20 -16.60 7.14 -5.34
CA GLY A 20 -16.60 8.32 -6.22
C GLY A 20 -15.50 9.33 -5.88
N ARG A 21 -14.44 8.91 -5.24
CA ARG A 21 -13.26 9.73 -4.90
C ARG A 21 -12.11 8.85 -4.47
N GLU A 22 -10.90 9.34 -4.63
CA GLU A 22 -9.69 8.71 -4.11
C GLU A 22 -9.62 8.73 -2.58
N GLY A 23 -8.73 7.91 -2.01
CA GLY A 23 -8.57 7.80 -0.57
C GLY A 23 -7.15 7.42 -0.15
N GLU A 24 -7.01 7.15 1.14
CA GLU A 24 -5.74 6.80 1.74
C GLU A 24 -5.23 5.43 1.26
N TYR A 25 -6.14 4.52 0.89
CA TYR A 25 -5.83 3.12 0.53
C TYR A 25 -5.93 2.85 -0.98
N TRP A 26 -6.42 3.79 -1.77
CA TRP A 26 -6.61 3.60 -3.21
C TRP A 26 -6.50 4.90 -3.98
N ASP A 27 -6.20 4.75 -5.26
CA ASP A 27 -6.08 5.81 -6.24
C ASP A 27 -6.66 5.33 -7.57
N TYR A 28 -7.36 6.20 -8.31
CA TYR A 28 -7.93 5.89 -9.61
C TYR A 28 -7.02 6.37 -10.72
N LYS A 29 -6.95 5.61 -11.81
CA LYS A 29 -6.23 5.96 -13.02
C LYS A 29 -7.02 5.48 -14.23
N GLN A 30 -7.33 6.35 -15.16
CA GLN A 30 -7.97 5.94 -16.40
C GLN A 30 -7.06 5.04 -17.23
N GLU A 31 -5.74 5.30 -17.20
CA GLU A 31 -4.73 4.59 -17.96
C GLU A 31 -3.49 4.30 -17.10
N TRP A 32 -2.72 3.31 -17.52
CA TRP A 32 -1.41 3.07 -16.94
C TRP A 32 -0.48 4.27 -17.15
N HIS A 33 0.38 4.54 -16.17
CA HIS A 33 1.40 5.58 -16.28
C HIS A 33 2.27 5.36 -17.52
N GLU A 34 2.48 6.39 -18.31
CA GLU A 34 3.41 6.33 -19.46
C GLU A 34 4.86 6.20 -18.97
N ASN A 35 5.20 6.92 -17.89
CA ASN A 35 6.52 6.89 -17.29
C ASN A 35 6.57 5.89 -16.11
N MET A 36 7.53 4.96 -16.18
CA MET A 36 7.76 3.98 -15.12
C MET A 36 8.16 4.64 -13.79
N ALA A 37 8.88 5.76 -13.82
CA ALA A 37 9.30 6.44 -12.60
C ALA A 37 8.10 7.02 -11.81
N ASP A 38 7.05 7.48 -12.49
CA ASP A 38 5.84 7.98 -11.84
C ASP A 38 5.06 6.83 -11.21
N LEU A 39 4.92 5.71 -11.90
CA LEU A 39 4.32 4.50 -11.34
C LEU A 39 5.07 4.00 -10.11
N LEU A 40 6.40 3.92 -10.18
CA LEU A 40 7.21 3.45 -9.04
C LEU A 40 7.16 4.42 -7.86
N LYS A 41 7.01 5.72 -8.11
CA LYS A 41 6.79 6.70 -7.06
C LYS A 41 5.46 6.46 -6.35
N ASP A 42 4.37 6.23 -7.09
CA ASP A 42 3.07 5.93 -6.49
C ASP A 42 3.13 4.64 -5.67
N ILE A 43 3.78 3.59 -6.18
CA ILE A 43 4.00 2.35 -5.43
C ILE A 43 4.78 2.61 -4.11
N ILE A 44 5.84 3.42 -4.16
CA ILE A 44 6.62 3.76 -2.96
C ILE A 44 5.78 4.59 -1.98
N CYS A 45 4.97 5.53 -2.48
CA CYS A 45 4.06 6.32 -1.65
C CYS A 45 3.06 5.43 -0.91
N PHE A 46 2.48 4.45 -1.59
CA PHE A 46 1.54 3.50 -0.99
C PHE A 46 2.21 2.49 -0.05
N ALA A 47 3.44 2.08 -0.32
CA ALA A 47 4.20 1.24 0.60
C ALA A 47 4.58 1.99 1.89
N ASN A 48 4.72 3.31 1.83
CA ASN A 48 4.99 4.18 2.96
C ASN A 48 3.69 4.80 3.51
N THR A 49 2.88 3.97 4.12
CA THR A 49 1.65 4.40 4.82
C THR A 49 1.70 3.96 6.27
N PRO A 50 1.16 4.75 7.21
CA PRO A 50 1.18 4.39 8.62
C PRO A 50 0.14 3.34 9.02
N HIS A 51 -0.83 3.04 8.16
CA HIS A 51 -1.86 2.02 8.42
C HIS A 51 -1.38 0.59 8.10
N ASP A 52 -2.10 -0.42 8.57
CA ASP A 52 -1.83 -1.84 8.40
C ASP A 52 -2.83 -2.47 7.39
N ALA A 53 -2.87 -1.94 6.16
CA ALA A 53 -3.74 -2.44 5.11
C ALA A 53 -3.07 -2.31 3.73
N ASN A 54 -3.43 -3.23 2.83
CA ASN A 54 -3.02 -3.16 1.43
C ASN A 54 -3.58 -1.90 0.76
N CYS A 55 -2.83 -1.39 -0.21
CA CYS A 55 -3.24 -0.25 -1.02
C CYS A 55 -3.43 -0.66 -2.48
N TYR A 56 -4.25 0.09 -3.21
CA TYR A 56 -4.70 -0.29 -4.55
C TYR A 56 -4.55 0.89 -5.53
N LEU A 57 -3.86 0.66 -6.64
CA LEU A 57 -3.94 1.50 -7.84
C LEU A 57 -4.89 0.82 -8.81
N LEU A 58 -5.99 1.50 -9.15
CA LEU A 58 -7.07 0.97 -9.96
C LEU A 58 -7.05 1.63 -11.34
N PHE A 59 -6.70 0.86 -12.38
CA PHE A 59 -6.57 1.35 -13.74
C PHE A 59 -7.81 1.00 -14.57
N GLY A 60 -8.33 1.96 -15.31
CA GLY A 60 -9.59 1.89 -16.05
C GLY A 60 -10.76 2.51 -15.28
N ILE A 61 -10.46 3.35 -14.27
CA ILE A 61 -11.44 4.09 -13.48
C ILE A 61 -11.11 5.58 -13.56
N ASP A 62 -12.12 6.43 -13.77
CA ASP A 62 -11.97 7.88 -13.78
C ASP A 62 -11.94 8.47 -12.35
N ASP A 63 -11.66 9.78 -12.25
CA ASP A 63 -11.51 10.47 -10.97
C ASP A 63 -12.82 10.50 -10.13
N ASP A 64 -13.97 10.29 -10.77
CA ASP A 64 -15.30 10.21 -10.13
C ASP A 64 -15.69 8.78 -9.74
N GLY A 65 -14.81 7.79 -10.00
CA GLY A 65 -15.04 6.39 -9.68
C GLY A 65 -15.83 5.61 -10.74
N HIS A 66 -16.06 6.17 -11.94
CA HIS A 66 -16.73 5.43 -13.00
C HIS A 66 -15.74 4.47 -13.66
N ILE A 67 -16.20 3.25 -13.89
CA ILE A 67 -15.44 2.22 -14.59
C ILE A 67 -15.57 2.50 -16.10
N VAL A 68 -14.46 2.98 -16.69
CA VAL A 68 -14.41 3.40 -18.10
C VAL A 68 -13.61 2.44 -18.98
N GLY A 69 -12.81 1.56 -18.34
CA GLY A 69 -11.87 0.70 -19.04
C GLY A 69 -10.65 1.46 -19.58
N MET A 70 -9.68 0.72 -20.11
CA MET A 70 -8.43 1.27 -20.63
C MET A 70 -8.41 1.25 -22.17
N GLN A 71 -7.80 2.27 -22.77
CA GLN A 71 -7.64 2.37 -24.24
C GLN A 71 -6.19 2.11 -24.66
N LYS A 72 -5.22 2.30 -23.76
CA LYS A 72 -3.78 2.14 -24.03
C LYS A 72 -3.29 0.75 -23.61
N SER A 73 -2.04 0.46 -23.97
CA SER A 73 -1.38 -0.79 -23.60
C SER A 73 -1.17 -0.90 -22.09
N ARG A 74 -1.41 -2.09 -21.58
CA ARG A 74 -1.23 -2.42 -20.15
C ARG A 74 0.23 -2.69 -19.81
N ARG A 75 0.57 -2.45 -18.56
CA ARG A 75 1.86 -2.87 -18.03
C ARG A 75 1.76 -4.27 -17.42
N LYS A 76 2.83 -5.03 -17.59
CA LYS A 76 2.95 -6.35 -16.98
C LYS A 76 3.62 -6.22 -15.61
N GLN A 77 3.20 -7.03 -14.65
CA GLN A 77 3.85 -7.11 -13.34
C GLN A 77 5.36 -7.36 -13.47
N ALA A 78 5.78 -8.22 -14.39
CA ALA A 78 7.20 -8.53 -14.62
C ALA A 78 8.03 -7.29 -14.96
N ASP A 79 7.49 -6.39 -15.78
CA ASP A 79 8.19 -5.16 -16.19
C ASP A 79 8.36 -4.20 -14.98
N ILE A 80 7.37 -4.16 -14.08
CA ILE A 80 7.41 -3.35 -12.86
C ILE A 80 8.43 -3.94 -11.88
N LEU A 81 8.43 -5.25 -11.70
CA LEU A 81 9.38 -5.95 -10.81
C LEU A 81 10.81 -5.79 -11.31
N GLU A 82 11.05 -5.92 -12.62
CA GLU A 82 12.36 -5.68 -13.24
C GLU A 82 12.83 -4.23 -13.01
N ALA A 83 11.93 -3.26 -13.19
CA ALA A 83 12.24 -1.86 -12.92
C ALA A 83 12.59 -1.63 -11.45
N MET A 84 11.86 -2.24 -10.51
CA MET A 84 12.18 -2.17 -9.08
C MET A 84 13.51 -2.85 -8.73
N ASP A 85 13.86 -3.96 -9.38
CA ASP A 85 15.12 -4.67 -9.15
C ASP A 85 16.34 -3.83 -9.58
N ASN A 86 16.15 -2.93 -10.54
CA ASN A 86 17.16 -1.99 -10.97
C ASN A 86 17.28 -0.74 -10.08
N LEU A 87 16.39 -0.57 -9.08
CA LEU A 87 16.46 0.52 -8.11
C LEU A 87 17.35 0.15 -6.91
N TRP A 88 17.97 1.17 -6.34
CA TRP A 88 18.81 1.03 -5.16
C TRP A 88 18.03 1.47 -3.92
N PHE A 89 17.31 0.54 -3.32
CA PHE A 89 16.61 0.78 -2.07
C PHE A 89 17.55 0.77 -0.86
N ILE A 90 17.26 1.57 0.16
CA ILE A 90 17.98 1.55 1.44
C ILE A 90 17.61 0.25 2.19
N GLY A 91 18.64 -0.47 2.68
CA GLY A 91 18.45 -1.72 3.43
C GLY A 91 17.92 -2.88 2.56
N ASP A 92 17.98 -2.73 1.22
CA ASP A 92 17.50 -3.70 0.24
C ASP A 92 16.02 -4.11 0.43
N VAL A 93 15.23 -3.21 1.03
CA VAL A 93 13.79 -3.36 1.25
C VAL A 93 13.05 -2.68 0.12
N LYS A 94 12.30 -3.43 -0.66
CA LYS A 94 11.45 -2.95 -1.76
C LYS A 94 9.97 -3.26 -1.47
N PRO A 95 9.03 -2.50 -2.09
CA PRO A 95 7.61 -2.82 -2.02
C PRO A 95 7.31 -4.22 -2.57
N GLU A 96 6.34 -4.89 -2.00
CA GLU A 96 5.75 -6.10 -2.56
C GLU A 96 4.46 -5.74 -3.27
N ILE A 97 4.28 -6.24 -4.50
CA ILE A 97 3.13 -5.93 -5.35
C ILE A 97 2.56 -7.17 -6.04
N SER A 98 1.28 -7.08 -6.41
CA SER A 98 0.67 -7.91 -7.47
C SER A 98 -0.06 -7.05 -8.49
N VAL A 99 -0.23 -7.57 -9.70
CA VAL A 99 -1.05 -6.97 -10.76
C VAL A 99 -2.03 -8.02 -11.25
N GLU A 100 -3.30 -7.71 -11.15
CA GLU A 100 -4.39 -8.61 -11.55
C GLU A 100 -5.43 -7.83 -12.35
N THR A 101 -6.09 -8.52 -13.30
CA THR A 101 -7.20 -7.95 -14.05
C THR A 101 -8.50 -8.54 -13.54
N VAL A 102 -9.46 -7.69 -13.22
CA VAL A 102 -10.83 -8.06 -12.88
C VAL A 102 -11.81 -7.55 -13.91
N VAL A 103 -12.96 -8.21 -14.04
CA VAL A 103 -14.02 -7.80 -14.97
C VAL A 103 -15.23 -7.34 -14.17
N ILE A 104 -15.58 -6.07 -14.30
CA ILE A 104 -16.74 -5.46 -13.66
C ILE A 104 -17.68 -4.96 -14.73
N ASN A 105 -18.91 -5.47 -14.78
CA ASN A 105 -19.91 -5.11 -15.80
C ASN A 105 -19.35 -5.16 -17.23
N GLU A 106 -18.71 -6.27 -17.60
CA GLU A 106 -18.07 -6.51 -18.91
C GLU A 106 -16.88 -5.59 -19.25
N THR A 107 -16.44 -4.76 -18.29
CA THR A 107 -15.28 -3.87 -18.45
C THR A 107 -14.11 -4.38 -17.63
N GLU A 108 -12.94 -4.44 -18.24
CA GLU A 108 -11.71 -4.87 -17.57
C GLU A 108 -11.05 -3.70 -16.82
N VAL A 109 -10.70 -3.96 -15.56
CA VAL A 109 -9.98 -3.06 -14.65
C VAL A 109 -8.71 -3.78 -14.19
N ASP A 110 -7.56 -3.15 -14.35
CA ASP A 110 -6.34 -3.67 -13.76
C ASP A 110 -6.17 -3.11 -12.34
N VAL A 111 -5.79 -3.99 -11.44
CA VAL A 111 -5.56 -3.68 -10.03
C VAL A 111 -4.10 -3.96 -9.71
N LEU A 112 -3.35 -2.92 -9.37
CA LEU A 112 -2.05 -3.08 -8.76
C LEU A 112 -2.23 -2.98 -7.25
N THR A 113 -2.01 -4.08 -6.56
CA THR A 113 -2.01 -4.15 -5.11
C THR A 113 -0.60 -3.87 -4.60
N VAL A 114 -0.45 -2.92 -3.69
CA VAL A 114 0.76 -2.71 -2.90
C VAL A 114 0.49 -3.30 -1.52
N TYR A 115 1.21 -4.37 -1.20
CA TYR A 115 1.02 -5.09 0.05
C TYR A 115 1.54 -4.30 1.25
N ASP A 116 0.81 -4.39 2.35
CA ASP A 116 1.25 -3.79 3.60
C ASP A 116 2.59 -4.36 4.05
N THR A 117 3.40 -3.50 4.66
CA THR A 117 4.70 -3.89 5.20
C THR A 117 5.05 -3.12 6.47
N GLN A 118 5.63 -3.83 7.42
CA GLN A 118 6.24 -3.24 8.61
C GLN A 118 7.65 -2.66 8.33
N LYS A 119 8.21 -2.89 7.13
CA LYS A 119 9.58 -2.48 6.79
C LYS A 119 9.67 -1.04 6.29
N THR A 120 8.84 -0.14 6.82
CA THR A 120 8.84 1.30 6.50
C THR A 120 9.91 2.06 7.30
N PRO A 121 10.37 3.24 6.86
CA PRO A 121 10.15 3.81 5.53
C PRO A 121 10.98 3.12 4.45
N ILE A 122 10.40 3.04 3.24
CA ILE A 122 11.08 2.56 2.02
C ILE A 122 11.50 3.79 1.21
N TYR A 123 12.78 3.89 0.86
CA TYR A 123 13.32 5.01 0.09
C TYR A 123 14.61 4.65 -0.66
N LEU A 124 15.03 5.49 -1.60
CA LEU A 124 16.09 5.19 -2.55
C LEU A 124 17.46 5.72 -2.07
N LYS A 125 18.53 4.97 -2.40
CA LYS A 125 19.95 5.39 -2.24
C LYS A 125 20.41 6.32 -3.37
N ARG A 126 19.74 6.27 -4.54
CA ARG A 126 20.09 7.04 -5.74
C ARG A 126 18.85 7.68 -6.33
N ASN A 127 19.02 8.81 -7.00
CA ASN A 127 17.91 9.44 -7.73
C ASN A 127 17.38 8.52 -8.83
N TYR A 128 16.07 8.54 -9.04
CA TYR A 128 15.41 7.86 -10.15
C TYR A 128 14.22 8.69 -10.64
N GLY A 129 14.23 9.07 -11.91
CA GLY A 129 13.29 10.06 -12.42
C GLY A 129 13.38 11.35 -11.61
N GLU A 130 12.26 11.82 -11.10
CA GLU A 130 12.21 12.98 -10.21
C GLU A 130 12.30 12.64 -8.72
N MET A 131 12.38 11.35 -8.38
CA MET A 131 12.60 10.93 -7.00
C MET A 131 14.05 11.14 -6.59
N LEU A 132 14.25 11.83 -5.46
CA LEU A 132 15.55 12.15 -4.94
C LEU A 132 16.03 11.10 -3.93
N ALA A 133 17.32 10.82 -3.96
CA ALA A 133 17.96 9.93 -2.99
C ALA A 133 17.78 10.42 -1.56
N GLY A 134 17.48 9.51 -0.64
CA GLY A 134 17.28 9.82 0.78
C GLY A 134 15.95 10.49 1.11
N CYS A 135 15.15 10.90 0.12
CA CYS A 135 13.83 11.45 0.36
C CYS A 135 12.80 10.33 0.61
N ILE A 136 11.95 10.53 1.59
CA ILE A 136 10.84 9.65 1.91
C ILE A 136 9.59 10.20 1.24
N TYR A 137 9.03 9.42 0.32
CA TYR A 137 7.77 9.67 -0.35
C TYR A 137 6.70 8.81 0.29
N MET A 138 5.54 9.39 0.60
CA MET A 138 4.42 8.68 1.22
C MET A 138 3.09 9.23 0.74
N ARG A 139 2.04 8.46 0.95
CA ARG A 139 0.66 8.93 0.79
C ARG A 139 0.11 9.42 2.12
N ASN A 140 -0.52 10.58 2.09
CA ASN A 140 -1.20 11.17 3.24
C ASN A 140 -2.62 11.58 2.80
N GLY A 141 -3.63 10.85 3.29
CA GLY A 141 -4.99 10.96 2.77
C GLY A 141 -5.06 10.55 1.30
N ASP A 142 -5.56 11.45 0.45
CA ASP A 142 -5.68 11.25 -1.01
C ASP A 142 -4.48 11.79 -1.82
N LYS A 143 -3.40 12.23 -1.15
CA LYS A 143 -2.28 12.91 -1.82
C LYS A 143 -0.95 12.20 -1.61
N ASN A 144 -0.22 12.04 -2.71
CA ASN A 144 1.17 11.61 -2.69
C ASN A 144 2.11 12.79 -2.44
N THR A 145 3.22 12.54 -1.74
CA THR A 145 4.30 13.54 -1.60
C THR A 145 4.72 14.07 -2.98
N PRO A 146 4.84 15.39 -3.18
CA PRO A 146 5.28 15.97 -4.46
C PRO A 146 6.67 15.47 -4.90
N ASN A 147 6.97 15.53 -6.22
CA ASN A 147 8.22 15.00 -6.78
C ASN A 147 9.49 15.57 -6.14
N ARG A 148 9.51 16.86 -5.84
CA ARG A 148 10.65 17.54 -5.18
C ARG A 148 10.40 17.81 -3.70
N GLY A 149 9.40 17.15 -3.13
CA GLY A 149 9.09 17.20 -1.71
C GLY A 149 9.65 16.00 -0.96
N MET A 150 9.40 15.97 0.33
CA MET A 150 9.59 14.81 1.19
C MET A 150 8.48 14.79 2.24
N ALA A 151 8.22 13.64 2.82
CA ALA A 151 7.28 13.50 3.92
C ALA A 151 7.66 14.43 5.08
N SER A 152 6.66 14.92 5.83
CA SER A 152 6.91 15.72 7.02
C SER A 152 7.63 14.89 8.09
N ILE A 153 8.29 15.57 9.04
CA ILE A 153 8.97 14.87 10.14
C ILE A 153 8.00 14.02 10.94
N ASP A 154 6.78 14.51 11.19
CA ASP A 154 5.75 13.80 11.93
C ASP A 154 5.27 12.54 11.19
N ASP A 155 5.18 12.61 9.86
CA ASP A 155 4.81 11.46 9.04
C ASP A 155 5.93 10.42 8.98
N VAL A 156 7.17 10.87 8.87
CA VAL A 156 8.35 9.99 8.95
C VAL A 156 8.41 9.29 10.30
N GLU A 157 8.11 10.00 11.39
CA GLU A 157 8.03 9.41 12.75
C GLU A 157 6.95 8.30 12.82
N LYS A 158 5.77 8.51 12.20
CA LYS A 158 4.73 7.46 12.14
C LYS A 158 5.23 6.21 11.42
N LEU A 159 5.96 6.36 10.30
CA LEU A 159 6.55 5.23 9.58
C LEU A 159 7.58 4.46 10.42
N TRP A 160 8.42 5.16 11.19
CA TRP A 160 9.33 4.53 12.14
C TRP A 160 8.58 3.84 13.28
N LYS A 161 7.53 4.47 13.81
CA LYS A 161 6.66 3.85 14.82
C LYS A 161 6.02 2.57 14.29
N LYS A 162 5.54 2.57 13.04
CA LYS A 162 5.04 1.36 12.36
C LYS A 162 6.11 0.28 12.34
N ARG A 163 7.32 0.60 11.86
CA ARG A 163 8.45 -0.34 11.78
C ARG A 163 8.77 -1.01 13.11
N PHE A 164 8.70 -0.28 14.19
CA PHE A 164 9.02 -0.78 15.52
C PHE A 164 7.80 -1.28 16.31
N GLY A 165 6.61 -1.36 15.70
CA GLY A 165 5.39 -1.78 16.36
C GLY A 165 4.90 -0.80 17.44
N LEU A 166 5.22 0.49 17.30
CA LEU A 166 4.91 1.55 18.28
C LEU A 166 3.71 2.43 17.89
N LEU A 167 2.94 2.05 16.86
CA LEU A 167 1.72 2.77 16.47
C LEU A 167 0.60 2.62 17.50
N GLN A 168 0.56 1.50 18.19
CA GLN A 168 -0.36 1.26 19.28
C GLN A 168 0.31 1.56 20.62
N THR A 169 -0.46 2.08 21.56
CA THR A 169 0.04 2.16 22.93
C THR A 169 0.23 0.75 23.50
N PRO A 170 1.13 0.53 24.48
CA PRO A 170 1.30 -0.77 25.11
C PRO A 170 -0.02 -1.36 25.64
N LEU A 171 -0.93 -0.51 26.14
CA LEU A 171 -2.24 -0.94 26.60
C LEU A 171 -3.15 -1.42 25.45
N GLU A 172 -3.24 -0.66 24.38
CA GLU A 172 -4.02 -1.06 23.17
C GLU A 172 -3.49 -2.35 22.59
N TYR A 173 -2.17 -2.51 22.50
CA TYR A 173 -1.54 -3.75 22.05
C TYR A 173 -1.93 -4.94 22.94
N ILE A 174 -1.82 -4.80 24.28
CA ILE A 174 -2.19 -5.86 25.23
C ILE A 174 -3.67 -6.18 25.13
N VAL A 175 -4.55 -5.17 25.11
CA VAL A 175 -6.01 -5.37 25.00
C VAL A 175 -6.36 -6.06 23.68
N GLY A 176 -5.74 -5.66 22.56
CA GLY A 176 -5.90 -6.33 21.28
C GLY A 176 -5.50 -7.80 21.35
N ARG A 177 -4.34 -8.11 21.93
CA ARG A 177 -3.86 -9.50 22.09
C ARG A 177 -4.77 -10.34 22.98
N LEU A 178 -5.37 -9.77 24.00
CA LEU A 178 -6.32 -10.47 24.88
C LEU A 178 -7.58 -10.96 24.15
N GLN A 179 -7.94 -10.35 23.03
CA GLN A 179 -9.08 -10.76 22.20
C GLN A 179 -8.80 -12.04 21.37
N TYR A 180 -7.53 -12.37 21.11
CA TYR A 180 -7.15 -13.56 20.35
C TYR A 180 -7.00 -14.79 21.27
N GLN A 181 -8.14 -15.34 21.73
CA GLN A 181 -8.14 -16.48 22.64
C GLN A 181 -7.42 -17.73 22.12
N THR A 182 -7.34 -17.88 20.78
CA THR A 182 -6.61 -18.99 20.12
C THR A 182 -5.10 -18.96 20.37
N GLU A 183 -4.54 -17.80 20.76
CA GLU A 183 -3.13 -17.63 21.09
C GLU A 183 -2.82 -17.92 22.57
N TRP A 184 -3.82 -18.25 23.37
CA TRP A 184 -3.68 -18.51 24.79
C TRP A 184 -3.62 -20.00 25.08
N LYS A 185 -2.70 -20.39 25.98
CA LYS A 185 -2.65 -21.72 26.56
C LYS A 185 -3.08 -21.67 28.01
N GLN A 186 -3.82 -22.69 28.44
CA GLN A 186 -4.11 -22.89 29.84
C GLN A 186 -2.99 -23.70 30.49
N GLN A 187 -2.47 -23.22 31.61
CA GLN A 187 -1.55 -23.96 32.48
C GLN A 187 -1.97 -23.72 33.93
N ASP A 188 -2.22 -24.82 34.65
CA ASP A 188 -2.59 -24.81 36.09
C ASP A 188 -3.66 -23.78 36.47
N HIS A 189 -4.76 -23.74 35.69
CA HIS A 189 -5.86 -22.76 35.78
C HIS A 189 -5.49 -21.31 35.46
N THR A 190 -4.29 -21.05 34.97
CA THR A 190 -3.82 -19.74 34.54
C THR A 190 -3.69 -19.72 33.01
N TYR A 191 -4.10 -18.63 32.35
CA TYR A 191 -3.93 -18.44 30.92
C TYR A 191 -2.68 -17.60 30.65
N TYR A 192 -1.88 -18.01 29.66
CA TYR A 192 -0.73 -17.24 29.20
C TYR A 192 -0.65 -17.22 27.67
N ASN A 193 -0.06 -16.17 27.12
CA ASN A 193 0.10 -16.05 25.68
C ASN A 193 1.23 -16.98 25.17
N MET A 194 1.02 -17.64 24.03
CA MET A 194 1.98 -18.57 23.41
C MET A 194 3.20 -17.87 22.82
N TYR A 195 3.12 -16.59 22.55
CA TYR A 195 4.21 -15.80 21.98
C TYR A 195 4.91 -15.03 23.11
N ARG A 196 6.18 -15.36 23.30
CA ARG A 196 7.11 -14.59 24.13
C ARG A 196 7.88 -13.61 23.27
#